data_bafb1152948aed64e5619c65d8322431
#
_entry.id   bafb1152948aed64e5619c65d8322431
#
_cell.length_a   1.000
_cell.length_b   1.000
_cell.length_c   1.000
_cell.angle_alpha   90.00
_cell.angle_beta   90.00
_cell.angle_gamma   90.00
#
_symmetry.space_group_name_H-M   'P 1'
#
loop_
_entity.id
_entity.type
_entity.pdbx_description
1 polymer ?
#
loop_
_entity_poly.entity_id
_entity_poly.type
_entity_poly.pdbx_seq_one_letter_code
_entity_poly.pdbx_strand_id
1 'polypeptide(L)'
;MKATIAMGAALTSSLLLIGAGMGVVGAKTVSAANGMGKRALVVGDQDGSPGYTENFNPFSVNALNGIMFMYEPMYEVDGITGKQIPWLATAYKWVNNTTLQFTMRQGVKWSNGKPFTAQDVVFTFNLLKKYKAADVNGIWTFLKSVSSSGNVVTFNFSRPNVPGWQYIAQQQIVYPPQFQHVNPVTFTDTHPVVTGPYVVGSFNPSQYTLKVNPLYWQRNLIKVPAVTEIALSSNQTSDLQMSQGKFDEAILFEPGIQKAYVDKNPKAYHYWFPLSSPTALSFNLTKAPFNNVKFRQAMAYAINKQAIYKQGEYGYEPPANQSLLPPELNKKWLNPSLAKKYAYNYNPKKALSLLESIGYHKKNGQLVGANGKQVSFTLECPTGWTDYIQDMAIIQGDLAKLGIKVITETPSVATDYNDVETGHYQAAMVYGWTESNPYYVYDYIMSSSASAPVGQATTFNANSERFNNPAANKLIAELAATTNVAKQHQIVTQLEKISFTQVPIVALVSGAAWNEYQTNHYVGWPTAKNPYANPQLSTINALLVITHLRPVK
;
A
#
# COMPACT_ATOMS: atom_id res chain seq x y z
N MET A 1 -52.40 -17.45 -7.59
CA MET A 1 -52.85 -18.80 -7.20
C MET A 1 -51.95 -19.27 -6.05
N LYS A 2 -52.63 -19.56 -4.95
CA LYS A 2 -52.04 -20.04 -3.67
C LYS A 2 -51.51 -21.48 -3.86
N ALA A 3 -50.44 -21.84 -3.19
CA ALA A 3 -50.35 -23.08 -2.43
C ALA A 3 -49.12 -23.03 -1.50
N THR A 4 -49.44 -22.85 -0.26
CA THR A 4 -48.73 -23.21 0.97
C THR A 4 -48.70 -24.73 1.08
N ILE A 5 -47.64 -25.33 1.67
CA ILE A 5 -47.78 -26.44 2.62
C ILE A 5 -46.44 -26.59 3.38
N ALA A 6 -46.64 -26.77 4.69
CA ALA A 6 -45.69 -26.83 5.78
C ALA A 6 -45.41 -28.28 6.25
N MET A 7 -44.48 -28.35 7.24
CA MET A 7 -44.24 -29.43 8.23
C MET A 7 -43.62 -30.74 7.66
N GLY A 8 -42.58 -31.29 8.20
CA GLY A 8 -42.10 -31.43 9.58
C GLY A 8 -41.87 -32.94 9.82
N ALA A 9 -40.75 -33.30 10.38
CA ALA A 9 -40.65 -34.38 11.35
C ALA A 9 -39.19 -34.82 11.54
N ALA A 10 -38.80 -34.81 12.79
CA ALA A 10 -37.58 -35.40 13.32
C ALA A 10 -37.62 -36.94 13.21
N LEU A 11 -36.45 -37.54 13.04
CA LEU A 11 -36.20 -38.92 13.46
C LEU A 11 -34.74 -39.10 13.89
N THR A 12 -34.67 -39.71 15.04
CA THR A 12 -33.54 -40.04 15.92
C THR A 12 -32.65 -41.16 15.39
N SER A 13 -31.37 -41.04 15.75
CA SER A 13 -30.47 -42.12 16.22
C SER A 13 -30.19 -43.37 15.38
N SER A 14 -28.93 -43.55 15.03
CA SER A 14 -28.24 -44.85 15.32
C SER A 14 -26.73 -44.68 15.18
N LEU A 15 -26.01 -44.80 16.28
CA LEU A 15 -24.57 -45.06 16.31
C LEU A 15 -24.27 -46.41 15.67
N LEU A 16 -23.37 -46.41 14.71
CA LEU A 16 -22.62 -47.60 14.32
C LEU A 16 -21.14 -47.26 14.37
N LEU A 17 -20.49 -47.75 15.43
CA LEU A 17 -19.02 -47.82 15.51
C LEU A 17 -18.54 -48.87 14.51
N ILE A 18 -17.86 -48.46 13.45
CA ILE A 18 -16.98 -49.33 12.68
C ILE A 18 -15.56 -48.86 12.90
N GLY A 19 -14.84 -49.56 13.75
CA GLY A 19 -13.40 -49.41 13.91
C GLY A 19 -12.68 -49.88 12.65
N ALA A 20 -12.10 -48.95 11.90
CA ALA A 20 -11.11 -49.24 10.89
C ALA A 20 -9.79 -48.64 11.33
N GLY A 21 -8.88 -49.51 11.71
CA GLY A 21 -7.50 -49.13 12.01
C GLY A 21 -6.84 -48.44 10.83
N MET A 22 -6.67 -47.14 10.88
CA MET A 22 -5.76 -46.43 9.99
C MET A 22 -4.36 -46.53 10.57
N GLY A 23 -3.52 -47.30 9.87
CA GLY A 23 -2.11 -47.35 10.11
C GLY A 23 -1.52 -45.93 10.08
N VAL A 24 -0.89 -45.55 11.16
CA VAL A 24 -0.10 -44.35 11.26
C VAL A 24 1.07 -44.50 10.27
N VAL A 25 0.90 -43.93 9.07
CA VAL A 25 2.03 -43.70 8.18
C VAL A 25 2.89 -42.67 8.92
N GLY A 26 3.99 -43.14 9.49
CA GLY A 26 4.98 -42.30 10.15
C GLY A 26 5.44 -41.19 9.21
N ALA A 27 4.97 -39.99 9.46
CA ALA A 27 5.57 -38.80 8.88
C ALA A 27 7.03 -38.81 9.32
N LYS A 28 7.96 -39.08 8.39
CA LYS A 28 9.37 -38.85 8.59
C LYS A 28 9.54 -37.40 9.03
N THR A 29 9.85 -37.22 10.30
CA THR A 29 10.27 -35.95 10.84
C THR A 29 11.50 -35.54 10.02
N VAL A 30 11.30 -34.56 9.15
CA VAL A 30 12.42 -33.84 8.50
C VAL A 30 13.21 -33.24 9.65
N SER A 31 14.43 -33.72 9.84
CA SER A 31 15.38 -33.17 10.82
C SER A 31 15.36 -31.67 10.71
N ALA A 32 15.00 -30.98 11.80
CA ALA A 32 14.92 -29.53 11.84
C ALA A 32 16.25 -28.94 11.36
N ALA A 33 16.24 -28.25 10.23
CA ALA A 33 17.41 -27.51 9.77
C ALA A 33 17.86 -26.59 10.90
N ASN A 34 19.15 -26.57 11.24
CA ASN A 34 19.71 -25.87 12.40
C ASN A 34 19.08 -24.47 12.58
N GLY A 35 18.32 -24.29 13.68
CA GLY A 35 17.69 -23.04 14.05
C GLY A 35 16.36 -22.70 13.35
N MET A 36 15.68 -23.65 12.70
CA MET A 36 14.32 -23.48 12.17
C MET A 36 13.30 -23.46 13.30
N GLY A 37 12.33 -22.53 13.25
CA GLY A 37 11.16 -22.53 14.13
C GLY A 37 10.28 -23.77 13.94
N LYS A 38 9.45 -24.06 14.93
CA LYS A 38 8.54 -25.23 14.91
C LYS A 38 7.13 -24.85 14.45
N ARG A 39 6.79 -23.57 14.49
CA ARG A 39 5.46 -23.04 14.21
C ARG A 39 5.50 -22.15 12.95
N ALA A 40 4.42 -22.15 12.17
CA ALA A 40 4.20 -21.16 11.12
C ALA A 40 4.11 -19.75 11.73
N LEU A 41 4.60 -18.75 11.02
CA LEU A 41 4.29 -17.35 11.27
C LEU A 41 2.84 -17.12 10.85
N VAL A 42 2.03 -16.53 11.72
CA VAL A 42 0.61 -16.24 11.45
C VAL A 42 0.44 -14.75 11.26
N VAL A 43 -0.01 -14.36 10.07
CA VAL A 43 -0.24 -12.98 9.66
C VAL A 43 -1.73 -12.73 9.49
N GLY A 44 -2.23 -11.66 10.07
CA GLY A 44 -3.59 -11.19 9.87
C GLY A 44 -3.62 -10.18 8.73
N ASP A 45 -4.36 -10.49 7.65
CA ASP A 45 -4.40 -9.70 6.44
C ASP A 45 -5.81 -9.16 6.15
N GLN A 46 -5.96 -7.83 6.10
CA GLN A 46 -7.26 -7.19 5.86
C GLN A 46 -7.74 -7.25 4.40
N ASP A 47 -6.86 -7.50 3.44
CA ASP A 47 -7.23 -7.57 2.03
C ASP A 47 -8.10 -8.81 1.69
N GLY A 48 -8.28 -9.70 2.66
CA GLY A 48 -9.08 -10.92 2.52
C GLY A 48 -10.57 -10.79 2.80
N SER A 49 -11.17 -9.62 2.82
CA SER A 49 -12.61 -9.46 3.14
C SER A 49 -13.54 -9.66 1.92
N PRO A 50 -14.59 -10.49 2.02
CA PRO A 50 -14.98 -11.39 3.10
C PRO A 50 -14.23 -12.73 3.08
N GLY A 51 -13.28 -12.92 2.19
CA GLY A 51 -12.42 -14.09 2.03
C GLY A 51 -11.55 -13.96 0.79
N TYR A 52 -10.47 -14.73 0.76
CA TYR A 52 -9.51 -14.72 -0.36
C TYR A 52 -10.07 -15.36 -1.62
N THR A 53 -9.69 -14.83 -2.77
CA THR A 53 -9.72 -15.50 -4.06
C THR A 53 -8.29 -15.91 -4.43
N GLU A 54 -8.07 -17.19 -4.73
CA GLU A 54 -6.74 -17.70 -4.99
C GLU A 54 -6.12 -17.09 -6.25
N ASN A 55 -5.16 -16.19 -6.07
CA ASN A 55 -4.39 -15.60 -7.15
C ASN A 55 -3.04 -15.07 -6.66
N PHE A 56 -1.97 -15.70 -7.11
CA PHE A 56 -0.58 -15.30 -6.79
C PHE A 56 0.12 -14.67 -7.99
N ASN A 57 -0.60 -14.08 -8.91
CA ASN A 57 -0.05 -13.36 -10.05
C ASN A 57 0.34 -11.92 -9.65
N PRO A 58 1.63 -11.53 -9.67
CA PRO A 58 2.08 -10.22 -9.19
C PRO A 58 1.65 -9.04 -10.08
N PHE A 59 1.03 -9.29 -11.22
CA PHE A 59 0.49 -8.25 -12.12
C PHE A 59 -1.02 -8.08 -11.99
N SER A 60 -1.66 -8.87 -11.13
CA SER A 60 -3.10 -8.78 -10.90
C SER A 60 -3.40 -7.81 -9.76
N VAL A 61 -4.40 -6.96 -9.93
CA VAL A 61 -4.93 -6.10 -8.84
C VAL A 61 -5.54 -6.91 -7.69
N ASN A 62 -5.88 -8.18 -7.95
CA ASN A 62 -6.42 -9.12 -6.96
C ASN A 62 -5.36 -10.14 -6.50
N ALA A 63 -4.07 -9.80 -6.59
CA ALA A 63 -3.01 -10.66 -6.09
C ALA A 63 -3.04 -10.73 -4.57
N LEU A 64 -2.87 -11.93 -4.02
CA LEU A 64 -2.74 -12.12 -2.57
C LEU A 64 -1.39 -11.60 -2.06
N ASN A 65 -1.36 -11.00 -0.88
CA ASN A 65 -0.15 -10.40 -0.29
C ASN A 65 1.01 -11.40 -0.11
N GLY A 66 0.72 -12.69 -0.05
CA GLY A 66 1.72 -13.75 -0.06
C GLY A 66 2.75 -13.69 -1.20
N ILE A 67 2.43 -12.99 -2.31
CA ILE A 67 3.39 -12.72 -3.40
C ILE A 67 4.65 -12.00 -2.90
N MET A 68 4.55 -11.22 -1.82
CA MET A 68 5.67 -10.49 -1.22
C MET A 68 6.72 -11.42 -0.60
N PHE A 69 6.39 -12.68 -0.34
CA PHE A 69 7.32 -13.73 0.11
C PHE A 69 7.79 -14.65 -1.03
N MET A 70 7.24 -14.47 -2.23
CA MET A 70 7.41 -15.44 -3.32
C MET A 70 8.20 -14.87 -4.50
N TYR A 71 7.93 -13.64 -4.89
CA TYR A 71 8.60 -12.98 -6.00
C TYR A 71 9.67 -12.02 -5.50
N GLU A 72 10.84 -12.08 -6.12
CA GLU A 72 11.97 -11.26 -5.73
C GLU A 72 12.26 -10.16 -6.75
N PRO A 73 12.66 -8.96 -6.27
CA PRO A 73 13.17 -7.88 -7.11
C PRO A 73 14.68 -8.01 -7.36
N MET A 74 15.23 -7.14 -8.21
CA MET A 74 16.68 -7.04 -8.38
C MET A 74 17.37 -6.42 -7.15
N TYR A 75 16.72 -5.46 -6.51
CA TYR A 75 17.14 -4.82 -5.25
C TYR A 75 15.94 -4.65 -4.34
N GLU A 76 16.17 -4.86 -3.04
CA GLU A 76 15.30 -4.36 -2.00
C GLU A 76 15.66 -2.90 -1.70
N VAL A 77 14.65 -2.09 -1.40
CA VAL A 77 14.83 -0.74 -0.86
C VAL A 77 14.06 -0.68 0.45
N ASP A 78 14.78 -0.42 1.51
CA ASP A 78 14.17 -0.18 2.82
C ASP A 78 13.30 1.08 2.75
N GLY A 79 11.99 0.92 2.89
CA GLY A 79 11.01 2.00 2.78
C GLY A 79 11.19 3.10 3.83
N ILE A 80 11.81 2.78 4.97
CA ILE A 80 12.03 3.74 6.07
C ILE A 80 13.31 4.55 5.86
N THR A 81 14.42 3.89 5.55
CA THR A 81 15.74 4.55 5.47
C THR A 81 16.16 4.90 4.05
N GLY A 82 15.51 4.32 3.03
CA GLY A 82 15.90 4.42 1.63
C GLY A 82 17.17 3.62 1.30
N LYS A 83 17.62 2.73 2.20
CA LYS A 83 18.81 1.91 1.98
C LYS A 83 18.56 0.91 0.86
N GLN A 84 19.46 0.89 -0.12
CA GLN A 84 19.44 -0.03 -1.24
C GLN A 84 20.20 -1.31 -0.90
N ILE A 85 19.55 -2.46 -1.05
CA ILE A 85 20.09 -3.77 -0.64
C ILE A 85 20.12 -4.69 -1.88
N PRO A 86 21.31 -5.14 -2.33
CA PRO A 86 21.43 -6.09 -3.44
C PRO A 86 20.64 -7.38 -3.19
N TRP A 87 19.82 -7.81 -4.18
CA TRP A 87 18.99 -9.00 -4.06
C TRP A 87 19.23 -9.97 -5.21
N LEU A 88 18.34 -10.07 -6.22
CA LEU A 88 18.63 -10.86 -7.44
C LEU A 88 19.75 -10.26 -8.30
N ALA A 89 20.04 -8.97 -8.14
CA ALA A 89 21.27 -8.37 -8.65
C ALA A 89 22.28 -8.17 -7.52
N THR A 90 23.57 -8.24 -7.85
CA THR A 90 24.69 -8.05 -6.92
C THR A 90 25.25 -6.63 -6.96
N ALA A 91 25.08 -5.94 -8.08
CA ALA A 91 25.53 -4.57 -8.30
C ALA A 91 24.70 -3.89 -9.38
N TYR A 92 24.71 -2.55 -9.37
CA TYR A 92 24.26 -1.75 -10.50
C TYR A 92 25.24 -0.62 -10.78
N LYS A 93 25.20 -0.07 -11.99
CA LYS A 93 25.94 1.14 -12.34
C LYS A 93 25.20 1.94 -13.43
N TRP A 94 25.24 3.24 -13.30
CA TRP A 94 24.93 4.15 -14.40
C TRP A 94 26.15 4.27 -15.30
N VAL A 95 26.03 3.82 -16.55
CA VAL A 95 27.06 3.98 -17.58
C VAL A 95 27.12 5.44 -18.06
N ASN A 96 25.93 6.03 -18.17
CA ASN A 96 25.67 7.45 -18.41
C ASN A 96 24.28 7.79 -17.89
N ASN A 97 23.79 9.02 -18.08
CA ASN A 97 22.50 9.49 -17.55
C ASN A 97 21.25 8.83 -18.20
N THR A 98 21.43 7.98 -19.20
CA THR A 98 20.35 7.25 -19.88
C THR A 98 20.63 5.75 -20.05
N THR A 99 21.68 5.22 -19.44
CA THR A 99 22.01 3.79 -19.51
C THR A 99 22.34 3.26 -18.12
N LEU A 100 21.50 2.37 -17.62
CA LEU A 100 21.62 1.70 -16.33
C LEU A 100 21.90 0.22 -16.55
N GLN A 101 22.86 -0.33 -15.82
CA GLN A 101 23.19 -1.75 -15.85
C GLN A 101 23.06 -2.39 -14.48
N PHE A 102 22.50 -3.61 -14.44
CA PHE A 102 22.50 -4.48 -13.27
C PHE A 102 23.29 -5.74 -13.57
N THR A 103 24.13 -6.17 -12.61
CA THR A 103 24.82 -7.45 -12.64
C THR A 103 23.99 -8.47 -11.86
N MET A 104 23.45 -9.47 -12.54
CA MET A 104 22.58 -10.46 -11.94
C MET A 104 23.35 -11.49 -11.13
N ARG A 105 22.76 -11.94 -10.02
CA ARG A 105 23.28 -12.97 -9.16
C ARG A 105 23.28 -14.30 -9.89
N GLN A 106 24.40 -15.03 -9.80
CA GLN A 106 24.51 -16.37 -10.36
C GLN A 106 24.12 -17.43 -9.33
N GLY A 107 23.71 -18.61 -9.79
CA GLY A 107 23.37 -19.75 -8.96
C GLY A 107 21.96 -19.71 -8.35
N VAL A 108 21.17 -18.65 -8.58
CA VAL A 108 19.76 -18.58 -8.21
C VAL A 108 18.95 -19.58 -9.05
N LYS A 109 17.98 -20.25 -8.42
CA LYS A 109 17.08 -21.20 -9.08
C LYS A 109 15.62 -20.79 -8.87
N TRP A 110 14.82 -21.02 -9.87
CA TRP A 110 13.38 -21.07 -9.74
C TRP A 110 12.95 -22.27 -8.87
N SER A 111 11.78 -22.21 -8.28
CA SER A 111 11.23 -23.25 -7.40
C SER A 111 11.05 -24.62 -8.10
N ASN A 112 11.03 -24.65 -9.42
CA ASN A 112 11.03 -25.86 -10.25
C ASN A 112 12.44 -26.39 -10.58
N GLY A 113 13.50 -25.81 -10.04
CA GLY A 113 14.91 -26.21 -10.22
C GLY A 113 15.60 -25.63 -11.44
N LYS A 114 14.90 -24.91 -12.32
CA LYS A 114 15.52 -24.26 -13.48
C LYS A 114 16.38 -23.07 -13.02
N PRO A 115 17.48 -22.75 -13.72
CA PRO A 115 18.31 -21.60 -13.38
C PRO A 115 17.56 -20.30 -13.66
N PHE A 116 17.71 -19.32 -12.77
CA PHE A 116 17.35 -17.92 -13.00
C PHE A 116 18.47 -17.24 -13.79
N THR A 117 18.11 -16.41 -14.77
CA THR A 117 19.06 -15.75 -15.68
C THR A 117 18.71 -14.28 -15.92
N ALA A 118 19.66 -13.53 -16.51
CA ALA A 118 19.42 -12.17 -16.96
C ALA A 118 18.34 -12.07 -18.06
N GLN A 119 18.08 -13.16 -18.80
CA GLN A 119 17.01 -13.21 -19.82
C GLN A 119 15.62 -13.21 -19.18
N ASP A 120 15.45 -13.75 -17.96
CA ASP A 120 14.18 -13.74 -17.24
C ASP A 120 13.79 -12.30 -16.86
N VAL A 121 14.80 -11.49 -16.51
CA VAL A 121 14.61 -10.04 -16.28
C VAL A 121 14.18 -9.34 -17.58
N VAL A 122 14.91 -9.57 -18.69
CA VAL A 122 14.56 -9.00 -20.00
C VAL A 122 13.15 -9.39 -20.42
N PHE A 123 12.75 -10.65 -20.20
CA PHE A 123 11.40 -11.13 -20.47
C PHE A 123 10.36 -10.34 -19.66
N THR A 124 10.56 -10.23 -18.34
CA THR A 124 9.63 -9.51 -17.44
C THR A 124 9.37 -8.09 -17.92
N PHE A 125 10.43 -7.34 -18.21
CA PHE A 125 10.26 -5.96 -18.71
C PHE A 125 9.63 -5.88 -20.11
N ASN A 126 9.90 -6.84 -21.01
CA ASN A 126 9.23 -6.90 -22.30
C ASN A 126 7.75 -7.31 -22.18
N LEU A 127 7.39 -8.10 -21.16
CA LEU A 127 5.99 -8.39 -20.83
C LEU A 127 5.25 -7.10 -20.44
N LEU A 128 5.85 -6.25 -19.57
CA LEU A 128 5.31 -4.92 -19.23
C LEU A 128 5.15 -4.03 -20.46
N LYS A 129 6.12 -4.07 -21.39
CA LYS A 129 6.02 -3.32 -22.67
C LYS A 129 4.83 -3.74 -23.50
N LYS A 130 4.60 -5.04 -23.59
CA LYS A 130 3.50 -5.62 -24.38
C LYS A 130 2.14 -5.33 -23.75
N TYR A 131 2.06 -5.39 -22.41
CA TYR A 131 0.82 -5.23 -21.64
C TYR A 131 0.92 -4.00 -20.74
N LYS A 132 0.58 -2.83 -21.29
CA LYS A 132 0.73 -1.54 -20.60
C LYS A 132 0.00 -1.47 -19.26
N ALA A 133 -1.12 -2.15 -19.10
CA ALA A 133 -1.87 -2.20 -17.84
C ALA A 133 -1.14 -2.98 -16.73
N ALA A 134 -0.14 -3.80 -17.08
CA ALA A 134 0.74 -4.45 -16.11
C ALA A 134 1.93 -3.56 -15.70
N ASP A 135 2.22 -2.49 -16.46
CA ASP A 135 3.27 -1.51 -16.16
C ASP A 135 2.72 -0.40 -15.27
N VAL A 136 2.30 -0.78 -14.06
CA VAL A 136 1.65 0.15 -13.11
C VAL A 136 2.54 1.31 -12.69
N ASN A 137 3.87 1.15 -12.75
CA ASN A 137 4.84 2.19 -12.44
C ASN A 137 5.22 3.05 -13.67
N GLY A 138 4.61 2.80 -14.83
CA GLY A 138 4.86 3.54 -16.05
C GLY A 138 6.32 3.49 -16.52
N ILE A 139 7.04 2.38 -16.27
CA ILE A 139 8.47 2.20 -16.58
C ILE A 139 8.74 2.47 -18.07
N TRP A 140 7.85 2.01 -18.94
CA TRP A 140 8.00 2.19 -20.37
C TRP A 140 7.69 3.62 -20.88
N THR A 141 7.29 4.53 -20.03
CA THR A 141 7.17 5.96 -20.37
C THR A 141 8.54 6.64 -20.47
N PHE A 142 9.55 6.09 -19.78
CA PHE A 142 10.93 6.59 -19.80
C PHE A 142 11.95 5.55 -20.30
N LEU A 143 11.60 4.27 -20.36
CA LEU A 143 12.46 3.22 -20.89
C LEU A 143 12.36 3.16 -22.42
N LYS A 144 13.51 2.96 -23.11
CA LYS A 144 13.62 2.77 -24.55
C LYS A 144 13.79 1.30 -24.91
N SER A 145 14.69 0.61 -24.20
CA SER A 145 14.99 -0.80 -24.44
C SER A 145 15.57 -1.47 -23.21
N VAL A 146 15.41 -2.78 -23.13
CA VAL A 146 16.07 -3.67 -22.17
C VAL A 146 16.74 -4.81 -22.96
N SER A 147 17.96 -5.17 -22.57
CA SER A 147 18.71 -6.27 -23.17
C SER A 147 19.64 -6.89 -22.14
N SER A 148 20.18 -8.10 -22.43
CA SER A 148 21.18 -8.71 -21.59
C SER A 148 22.36 -9.25 -22.39
N SER A 149 23.52 -9.31 -21.74
CA SER A 149 24.73 -9.95 -22.21
C SER A 149 25.41 -10.66 -21.05
N GLY A 150 25.54 -11.97 -21.14
CA GLY A 150 25.95 -12.78 -19.99
C GLY A 150 25.01 -12.59 -18.81
N ASN A 151 25.54 -12.21 -17.65
CA ASN A 151 24.77 -11.93 -16.45
C ASN A 151 24.46 -10.43 -16.24
N VAL A 152 24.71 -9.58 -17.24
CA VAL A 152 24.43 -8.14 -17.16
C VAL A 152 23.16 -7.80 -17.93
N VAL A 153 22.22 -7.13 -17.26
CA VAL A 153 21.02 -6.53 -17.88
C VAL A 153 21.26 -5.04 -18.07
N THR A 154 21.00 -4.55 -19.27
CA THR A 154 21.16 -3.14 -19.65
C THR A 154 19.80 -2.53 -19.97
N PHE A 155 19.47 -1.46 -19.27
CA PHE A 155 18.29 -0.63 -19.47
C PHE A 155 18.70 0.68 -20.13
N ASN A 156 18.17 0.96 -21.32
CA ASN A 156 18.39 2.22 -22.00
C ASN A 156 17.13 3.08 -21.87
N PHE A 157 17.30 4.30 -21.43
CA PHE A 157 16.23 5.26 -21.19
C PHE A 157 16.06 6.16 -22.43
N SER A 158 14.85 6.59 -22.72
CA SER A 158 14.53 7.57 -23.74
C SER A 158 14.91 9.01 -23.34
N ARG A 159 14.99 9.24 -22.02
CA ARG A 159 15.37 10.51 -21.37
C ARG A 159 15.95 10.21 -20.00
N PRO A 160 16.77 11.12 -19.41
CA PRO A 160 17.24 10.93 -18.02
C PRO A 160 16.07 10.77 -17.05
N ASN A 161 16.12 9.72 -16.25
CA ASN A 161 15.18 9.47 -15.16
C ASN A 161 15.91 8.72 -14.03
N VAL A 162 16.55 9.46 -13.13
CA VAL A 162 17.33 8.88 -12.01
C VAL A 162 16.45 8.09 -11.04
N PRO A 163 15.27 8.58 -10.62
CA PRO A 163 14.35 7.81 -9.76
C PRO A 163 13.81 6.55 -10.43
N GLY A 164 13.74 6.49 -11.74
CA GLY A 164 13.34 5.30 -12.50
C GLY A 164 14.16 4.05 -12.14
N TRP A 165 15.35 4.24 -11.54
CA TRP A 165 16.15 3.18 -10.97
C TRP A 165 15.34 2.35 -9.96
N GLN A 166 14.62 2.97 -9.03
CA GLN A 166 13.87 2.24 -7.99
C GLN A 166 12.73 1.43 -8.58
N TYR A 167 11.94 2.00 -9.50
CA TYR A 167 10.87 1.26 -10.18
C TYR A 167 11.39 0.03 -10.94
N ILE A 168 12.55 0.16 -11.60
CA ILE A 168 13.21 -0.96 -12.27
C ILE A 168 13.76 -1.96 -11.24
N ALA A 169 14.45 -1.48 -10.21
CA ALA A 169 15.14 -2.30 -9.23
C ALA A 169 14.18 -3.15 -8.38
N GLN A 170 13.00 -2.59 -8.05
CA GLN A 170 11.99 -3.24 -7.21
C GLN A 170 10.92 -4.02 -8.02
N GLN A 171 11.00 -4.02 -9.35
CA GLN A 171 10.09 -4.84 -10.16
C GLN A 171 10.29 -6.32 -9.84
N GLN A 172 9.23 -6.97 -9.39
CA GLN A 172 9.19 -8.42 -9.17
C GLN A 172 9.40 -9.16 -10.50
N ILE A 173 10.32 -10.14 -10.49
CA ILE A 173 10.69 -10.89 -11.70
C ILE A 173 9.88 -12.17 -11.77
N VAL A 174 9.35 -12.50 -12.95
CA VAL A 174 8.47 -13.66 -13.16
C VAL A 174 9.12 -14.71 -14.06
N TYR A 175 8.66 -15.96 -13.90
CA TYR A 175 9.16 -17.11 -14.67
C TYR A 175 8.61 -17.08 -16.11
N PRO A 176 9.44 -16.92 -17.15
CA PRO A 176 8.99 -16.71 -18.53
C PRO A 176 8.04 -17.76 -19.07
N PRO A 177 8.25 -19.09 -18.88
CA PRO A 177 7.34 -20.10 -19.42
C PRO A 177 5.91 -20.00 -18.88
N GLN A 178 5.72 -19.42 -17.69
CA GLN A 178 4.40 -19.27 -17.08
C GLN A 178 3.62 -18.08 -17.66
N PHE A 179 4.33 -17.05 -18.12
CA PHE A 179 3.70 -15.79 -18.59
C PHE A 179 3.76 -15.57 -20.11
N GLN A 180 4.53 -16.37 -20.86
CA GLN A 180 4.79 -16.09 -22.28
C GLN A 180 3.55 -16.17 -23.19
N HIS A 181 2.50 -16.94 -22.79
CA HIS A 181 1.30 -17.18 -23.60
C HIS A 181 0.01 -16.65 -22.96
N VAL A 182 0.10 -15.89 -21.88
CA VAL A 182 -1.06 -15.35 -21.16
C VAL A 182 -1.06 -13.82 -21.17
N ASN A 183 -2.23 -13.24 -20.93
CA ASN A 183 -2.33 -11.83 -20.58
C ASN A 183 -2.07 -11.69 -19.06
N PRO A 184 -0.96 -11.06 -18.61
CA PRO A 184 -0.62 -11.01 -17.20
C PRO A 184 -1.67 -10.27 -16.35
N VAL A 185 -2.44 -9.34 -16.93
CA VAL A 185 -3.45 -8.57 -16.18
C VAL A 185 -4.66 -9.42 -15.78
N THR A 186 -5.03 -10.40 -16.61
CA THR A 186 -6.23 -11.23 -16.42
C THR A 186 -5.92 -12.68 -16.04
N PHE A 187 -4.65 -13.04 -16.04
CA PHE A 187 -4.21 -14.39 -15.70
C PHE A 187 -4.35 -14.62 -14.20
N THR A 188 -4.99 -15.73 -13.82
CA THR A 188 -5.05 -16.22 -12.44
C THR A 188 -3.97 -17.28 -12.24
N ASP A 189 -3.03 -17.02 -11.34
CA ASP A 189 -1.92 -17.93 -11.03
C ASP A 189 -2.11 -18.58 -9.66
N THR A 190 -2.47 -19.86 -9.66
CA THR A 190 -2.63 -20.64 -8.43
C THR A 190 -1.42 -21.53 -8.11
N HIS A 191 -0.48 -21.67 -9.05
CA HIS A 191 0.72 -22.50 -8.90
C HIS A 191 1.98 -21.78 -9.42
N PRO A 192 2.36 -20.65 -8.82
CA PRO A 192 3.45 -19.83 -9.32
C PRO A 192 4.81 -20.52 -9.18
N VAL A 193 5.65 -20.33 -10.20
CA VAL A 193 7.07 -20.70 -10.15
C VAL A 193 7.88 -19.46 -9.82
N VAL A 194 8.56 -19.47 -8.68
CA VAL A 194 9.15 -18.28 -8.06
C VAL A 194 10.60 -18.50 -7.65
N THR A 195 11.35 -17.43 -7.39
CA THR A 195 12.71 -17.50 -6.85
C THR A 195 12.76 -17.32 -5.34
N GLY A 196 11.72 -16.74 -4.75
CA GLY A 196 11.67 -16.30 -3.35
C GLY A 196 11.67 -17.44 -2.32
N PRO A 197 11.70 -17.04 -1.02
CA PRO A 197 11.85 -17.99 0.10
C PRO A 197 10.66 -18.93 0.30
N TYR A 198 9.48 -18.63 -0.25
CA TYR A 198 8.29 -19.46 -0.05
C TYR A 198 7.59 -19.78 -1.37
N VAL A 199 6.83 -20.87 -1.35
CA VAL A 199 5.94 -21.36 -2.41
C VAL A 199 4.58 -21.69 -1.80
N VAL A 200 3.53 -21.75 -2.60
CA VAL A 200 2.18 -22.12 -2.15
C VAL A 200 2.21 -23.50 -1.47
N GLY A 201 1.65 -23.57 -0.29
CA GLY A 201 1.46 -24.81 0.48
C GLY A 201 0.04 -25.33 0.42
N SER A 202 -0.93 -24.51 0.84
CA SER A 202 -2.36 -24.81 0.79
C SER A 202 -3.16 -23.52 0.72
N PHE A 203 -4.36 -23.62 0.18
CA PHE A 203 -5.29 -22.51 0.06
C PHE A 203 -6.72 -22.92 0.46
N ASN A 204 -7.41 -22.04 1.15
CA ASN A 204 -8.86 -21.97 1.23
C ASN A 204 -9.28 -20.48 1.42
N PRO A 205 -10.55 -20.12 1.18
CA PRO A 205 -10.97 -18.71 1.22
C PRO A 205 -10.75 -17.97 2.56
N SER A 206 -10.62 -18.67 3.68
CA SER A 206 -10.38 -18.04 4.98
C SER A 206 -8.90 -17.89 5.35
N GLN A 207 -8.02 -18.66 4.72
CA GLN A 207 -6.59 -18.64 4.94
C GLN A 207 -5.81 -19.36 3.85
N TYR A 208 -4.55 -19.01 3.68
CA TYR A 208 -3.62 -19.81 2.90
C TYR A 208 -2.27 -19.95 3.63
N THR A 209 -1.53 -20.98 3.26
CA THR A 209 -0.22 -21.24 3.87
C THR A 209 0.84 -21.33 2.78
N LEU A 210 1.92 -20.61 3.00
CA LEU A 210 3.14 -20.66 2.20
C LEU A 210 4.15 -21.56 2.92
N LYS A 211 4.77 -22.49 2.21
CA LYS A 211 5.84 -23.36 2.71
C LYS A 211 7.19 -22.93 2.16
N VAL A 212 8.24 -23.21 2.90
CA VAL A 212 9.61 -22.83 2.49
C VAL A 212 9.98 -23.45 1.14
N ASN A 213 10.54 -22.62 0.26
CA ASN A 213 11.18 -23.04 -0.98
C ASN A 213 12.54 -23.68 -0.66
N PRO A 214 12.73 -25.00 -0.86
CA PRO A 214 13.99 -25.68 -0.55
C PRO A 214 15.15 -25.22 -1.42
N LEU A 215 14.87 -24.61 -2.58
CA LEU A 215 15.86 -24.15 -3.55
C LEU A 215 16.21 -22.67 -3.40
N TYR A 216 15.66 -21.98 -2.38
CA TYR A 216 15.94 -20.58 -2.14
C TYR A 216 17.43 -20.33 -1.90
N TRP A 217 17.99 -19.37 -2.60
CA TRP A 217 19.42 -19.08 -2.59
C TRP A 217 19.95 -18.57 -1.23
N GLN A 218 19.11 -17.91 -0.41
CA GLN A 218 19.42 -17.52 0.98
C GLN A 218 18.73 -18.45 1.99
N ARG A 219 18.57 -19.73 1.67
CA ARG A 219 17.85 -20.70 2.51
C ARG A 219 18.32 -20.74 3.96
N ASN A 220 19.58 -20.50 4.21
CA ASN A 220 20.18 -20.44 5.54
C ASN A 220 19.65 -19.28 6.42
N LEU A 221 19.17 -18.19 5.82
CA LEU A 221 18.59 -17.05 6.53
C LEU A 221 17.14 -17.32 6.96
N ILE A 222 16.44 -18.20 6.26
CA ILE A 222 15.04 -18.49 6.56
C ILE A 222 14.92 -19.39 7.78
N LYS A 223 14.31 -18.86 8.85
CA LYS A 223 14.11 -19.56 10.13
C LYS A 223 12.62 -19.78 10.46
N VAL A 224 11.73 -19.22 9.68
CA VAL A 224 10.28 -19.41 9.73
C VAL A 224 9.89 -20.56 8.80
N PRO A 225 9.30 -21.68 9.29
CA PRO A 225 9.05 -22.89 8.49
C PRO A 225 7.91 -22.73 7.49
N ALA A 226 6.95 -21.86 7.79
CA ALA A 226 5.80 -21.55 6.95
C ALA A 226 5.23 -20.18 7.33
N VAL A 227 4.52 -19.53 6.43
CA VAL A 227 3.71 -18.33 6.69
C VAL A 227 2.26 -18.70 6.45
N THR A 228 1.37 -18.39 7.39
CA THR A 228 -0.07 -18.55 7.25
C THR A 228 -0.71 -17.17 7.27
N GLU A 229 -1.36 -16.81 6.18
CA GLU A 229 -2.15 -15.58 6.05
C GLU A 229 -3.60 -15.90 6.37
N ILE A 230 -4.22 -15.11 7.24
CA ILE A 230 -5.62 -15.26 7.66
C ILE A 230 -6.41 -14.04 7.19
N ALA A 231 -7.51 -14.31 6.46
CA ALA A 231 -8.41 -13.25 5.99
C ALA A 231 -9.11 -12.56 7.16
N LEU A 232 -9.00 -11.24 7.22
CA LEU A 232 -9.65 -10.39 8.21
C LEU A 232 -10.74 -9.56 7.54
N SER A 233 -11.93 -9.49 8.15
CA SER A 233 -13.09 -8.84 7.54
C SER A 233 -13.37 -7.43 8.06
N SER A 234 -12.81 -7.05 9.19
CA SER A 234 -12.95 -5.71 9.79
C SER A 234 -11.99 -5.54 10.96
N ASN A 235 -11.65 -4.29 11.30
CA ASN A 235 -10.85 -3.97 12.48
C ASN A 235 -11.44 -4.63 13.74
N GLN A 236 -12.73 -4.44 14.02
CA GLN A 236 -13.36 -4.93 15.23
C GLN A 236 -13.20 -6.45 15.47
N THR A 237 -13.34 -7.27 14.43
CA THR A 237 -13.14 -8.72 14.54
C THR A 237 -11.67 -9.07 14.72
N SER A 238 -10.80 -8.34 14.07
CA SER A 238 -9.36 -8.55 14.05
C SER A 238 -8.71 -8.16 15.36
N ASP A 239 -9.12 -7.02 15.95
CA ASP A 239 -8.66 -6.53 17.25
C ASP A 239 -8.87 -7.58 18.36
N LEU A 240 -10.04 -8.22 18.37
CA LEU A 240 -10.31 -9.31 19.32
C LEU A 240 -9.33 -10.48 19.14
N GLN A 241 -9.07 -10.89 17.92
CA GLN A 241 -8.15 -11.99 17.62
C GLN A 241 -6.70 -11.63 17.93
N MET A 242 -6.28 -10.39 17.59
CA MET A 242 -4.96 -9.87 17.94
C MET A 242 -4.75 -9.83 19.45
N SER A 243 -5.73 -9.31 20.18
CA SER A 243 -5.69 -9.23 21.64
C SER A 243 -5.60 -10.61 22.35
N GLN A 244 -6.00 -11.67 21.66
CA GLN A 244 -5.87 -13.06 22.09
C GLN A 244 -4.52 -13.69 21.67
N GLY A 245 -3.64 -12.94 20.99
CA GLY A 245 -2.35 -13.42 20.52
C GLY A 245 -2.45 -14.44 19.39
N LYS A 246 -3.51 -14.41 18.58
CA LYS A 246 -3.69 -15.36 17.47
C LYS A 246 -2.76 -15.08 16.30
N PHE A 247 -2.37 -13.82 16.09
CA PHE A 247 -1.47 -13.40 15.04
C PHE A 247 -0.06 -13.14 15.60
N ASP A 248 0.95 -13.42 14.82
CA ASP A 248 2.32 -13.01 15.09
C ASP A 248 2.58 -11.58 14.58
N GLU A 249 1.86 -11.19 13.52
CA GLU A 249 1.80 -9.82 13.00
C GLU A 249 0.41 -9.58 12.41
N ALA A 250 -0.07 -8.33 12.51
CA ALA A 250 -1.26 -7.88 11.83
C ALA A 250 -1.13 -6.40 11.45
N ILE A 251 -1.89 -6.01 10.42
CA ILE A 251 -2.01 -4.64 9.93
C ILE A 251 -3.41 -4.16 10.33
N LEU A 252 -3.53 -3.55 11.50
CA LEU A 252 -4.81 -3.18 12.09
C LEU A 252 -4.81 -1.75 12.61
N PHE A 253 -5.98 -1.15 12.64
CA PHE A 253 -6.23 -0.01 13.51
C PHE A 253 -6.87 -0.50 14.83
N GLU A 254 -6.13 -0.46 15.93
CA GLU A 254 -6.57 -0.87 17.25
C GLU A 254 -6.75 0.35 18.17
N PRO A 255 -8.00 0.79 18.44
CA PRO A 255 -8.26 1.88 19.36
C PRO A 255 -7.73 1.63 20.76
N GLY A 256 -6.82 2.51 21.25
CA GLY A 256 -6.23 2.36 22.59
C GLY A 256 -5.36 1.12 22.74
N ILE A 257 -4.56 0.81 21.73
CA ILE A 257 -3.69 -0.37 21.59
C ILE A 257 -2.88 -0.70 22.84
N GLN A 258 -2.44 0.32 23.60
CA GLN A 258 -1.70 0.08 24.84
C GLN A 258 -2.51 -0.81 25.80
N LYS A 259 -3.77 -0.46 26.08
CA LYS A 259 -4.65 -1.19 26.98
C LYS A 259 -5.26 -2.44 26.33
N ALA A 260 -5.64 -2.30 25.08
CA ALA A 260 -6.35 -3.35 24.35
C ALA A 260 -5.45 -4.54 24.02
N TYR A 261 -4.17 -4.29 23.77
CA TYR A 261 -3.21 -5.30 23.30
C TYR A 261 -1.96 -5.36 24.19
N VAL A 262 -1.13 -4.31 24.25
CA VAL A 262 0.20 -4.35 24.88
C VAL A 262 0.14 -4.73 26.36
N ASP A 263 -0.77 -4.13 27.14
CA ASP A 263 -0.89 -4.36 28.58
C ASP A 263 -1.31 -5.81 28.93
N LYS A 264 -1.83 -6.57 27.99
CA LYS A 264 -2.17 -7.99 28.20
C LYS A 264 -0.94 -8.89 28.26
N ASN A 265 0.13 -8.52 27.58
CA ASN A 265 1.43 -9.19 27.65
C ASN A 265 2.56 -8.21 27.28
N PRO A 266 2.93 -7.26 28.18
CA PRO A 266 3.87 -6.18 27.86
C PRO A 266 5.28 -6.66 27.48
N LYS A 267 5.63 -7.92 27.79
CA LYS A 267 6.93 -8.51 27.43
C LYS A 267 6.97 -9.01 25.99
N ALA A 268 5.81 -9.30 25.41
CA ALA A 268 5.73 -9.95 24.10
C ALA A 268 4.87 -9.21 23.08
N TYR A 269 3.92 -8.39 23.50
CA TYR A 269 3.00 -7.71 22.62
C TYR A 269 3.49 -6.29 22.37
N HIS A 270 3.72 -5.95 21.11
CA HIS A 270 4.35 -4.72 20.67
C HIS A 270 3.63 -4.15 19.47
N TYR A 271 3.86 -2.87 19.21
CA TYR A 271 3.51 -2.22 17.96
C TYR A 271 4.59 -1.21 17.55
N TRP A 272 4.65 -0.92 16.27
CA TRP A 272 5.43 0.17 15.73
C TRP A 272 4.78 0.67 14.44
N PHE A 273 4.34 1.92 14.45
CA PHE A 273 3.64 2.59 13.36
C PHE A 273 4.55 3.68 12.77
N PRO A 274 5.48 3.34 11.88
CA PRO A 274 6.24 4.37 11.17
C PRO A 274 5.29 5.23 10.35
N LEU A 275 5.51 6.56 10.38
CA LEU A 275 4.67 7.48 9.64
C LEU A 275 4.92 7.36 8.14
N SER A 276 3.86 7.49 7.39
CA SER A 276 3.83 7.45 5.93
C SER A 276 3.34 8.78 5.34
N SER A 277 3.14 8.83 4.02
CA SER A 277 2.44 9.94 3.36
C SER A 277 1.03 10.11 3.94
N PRO A 278 0.45 11.32 3.87
CA PRO A 278 -0.75 11.61 4.64
C PRO A 278 -1.96 10.76 4.25
N THR A 279 -2.74 10.39 5.26
CA THR A 279 -4.17 10.15 5.13
C THR A 279 -4.82 11.46 4.73
N ALA A 280 -5.62 11.46 3.68
CA ALA A 280 -6.11 12.67 3.03
C ALA A 280 -7.56 12.54 2.56
N LEU A 281 -8.21 13.70 2.43
CA LEU A 281 -9.46 13.81 1.71
C LEU A 281 -9.17 14.14 0.25
N SER A 282 -9.46 13.21 -0.64
CA SER A 282 -9.38 13.35 -2.08
C SER A 282 -10.72 13.82 -2.64
N PHE A 283 -10.68 14.73 -3.60
CA PHE A 283 -11.84 15.18 -4.36
C PHE A 283 -11.65 14.87 -5.84
N ASN A 284 -12.68 14.48 -6.53
CA ASN A 284 -12.63 14.35 -7.99
C ASN A 284 -12.56 15.75 -8.64
N LEU A 285 -11.37 16.16 -9.04
CA LEU A 285 -11.11 17.52 -9.56
C LEU A 285 -11.69 17.78 -10.96
N THR A 286 -12.24 16.77 -11.60
CA THR A 286 -12.97 16.94 -12.88
C THR A 286 -14.37 17.51 -12.69
N LYS A 287 -14.87 17.55 -11.44
CA LYS A 287 -16.23 17.95 -11.10
C LYS A 287 -16.25 19.27 -10.30
N ALA A 288 -17.24 20.14 -10.58
CA ALA A 288 -17.54 21.26 -9.68
C ALA A 288 -18.21 20.74 -8.39
N PRO A 289 -17.92 21.35 -7.24
CA PRO A 289 -17.09 22.53 -7.01
C PRO A 289 -15.60 22.23 -6.80
N PHE A 290 -15.19 20.96 -6.85
CA PHE A 290 -13.86 20.49 -6.46
C PHE A 290 -12.75 20.96 -7.39
N ASN A 291 -13.06 21.26 -8.65
CA ASN A 291 -12.12 21.86 -9.63
C ASN A 291 -11.70 23.29 -9.25
N ASN A 292 -12.38 23.95 -8.31
CA ASN A 292 -12.02 25.27 -7.84
C ASN A 292 -11.03 25.20 -6.67
N VAL A 293 -9.83 25.77 -6.86
CA VAL A 293 -8.76 25.75 -5.86
C VAL A 293 -9.19 26.39 -4.52
N LYS A 294 -9.94 27.53 -4.56
CA LYS A 294 -10.40 28.19 -3.33
C LYS A 294 -11.41 27.33 -2.56
N PHE A 295 -12.20 26.52 -3.26
CA PHE A 295 -13.08 25.56 -2.60
C PHE A 295 -12.24 24.53 -1.81
N ARG A 296 -11.21 23.94 -2.42
CA ARG A 296 -10.33 22.97 -1.74
C ARG A 296 -9.56 23.60 -0.58
N GLN A 297 -9.06 24.84 -0.76
CA GLN A 297 -8.43 25.59 0.33
C GLN A 297 -9.41 25.86 1.48
N ALA A 298 -10.67 26.16 1.17
CA ALA A 298 -11.70 26.31 2.20
C ALA A 298 -11.93 25.00 2.96
N MET A 299 -11.97 23.85 2.29
CA MET A 299 -12.08 22.54 2.95
C MET A 299 -10.89 22.29 3.88
N ALA A 300 -9.66 22.60 3.44
CA ALA A 300 -8.46 22.47 4.26
C ALA A 300 -8.46 23.33 5.53
N TYR A 301 -9.11 24.52 5.51
CA TYR A 301 -9.34 25.34 6.71
C TYR A 301 -10.55 24.91 7.54
N ALA A 302 -11.54 24.26 6.93
CA ALA A 302 -12.79 23.90 7.58
C ALA A 302 -12.69 22.65 8.44
N ILE A 303 -11.74 21.76 8.15
CA ILE A 303 -11.61 20.46 8.80
C ILE A 303 -10.65 20.54 9.99
N ASN A 304 -11.11 20.07 11.15
CA ASN A 304 -10.34 20.07 12.39
C ASN A 304 -9.44 18.84 12.50
N LYS A 305 -8.24 18.93 11.92
CA LYS A 305 -7.24 17.85 11.95
C LYS A 305 -6.83 17.43 13.36
N GLN A 306 -6.93 18.32 14.36
CA GLN A 306 -6.67 17.96 15.75
C GLN A 306 -7.78 17.07 16.34
N ALA A 307 -9.04 17.25 15.89
CA ALA A 307 -10.12 16.35 16.26
C ALA A 307 -9.94 14.97 15.61
N ILE A 308 -9.58 14.93 14.33
CA ILE A 308 -9.21 13.69 13.61
C ILE A 308 -8.10 12.99 14.38
N TYR A 309 -6.95 13.63 14.63
CA TYR A 309 -5.83 13.06 15.38
C TYR A 309 -6.23 12.44 16.72
N LYS A 310 -7.05 13.17 17.50
CA LYS A 310 -7.35 12.75 18.88
C LYS A 310 -8.50 11.76 18.98
N GLN A 311 -9.50 11.87 18.12
CA GLN A 311 -10.76 11.14 18.21
C GLN A 311 -10.93 10.10 17.11
N GLY A 312 -10.47 10.38 15.89
CA GLY A 312 -10.44 9.44 14.78
C GLY A 312 -9.27 8.47 14.94
N GLU A 313 -8.08 9.02 15.00
CA GLU A 313 -6.82 8.28 14.96
C GLU A 313 -6.21 7.97 16.35
N TYR A 314 -6.93 8.19 17.42
CA TYR A 314 -6.52 7.90 18.81
C TYR A 314 -5.11 8.38 19.21
N GLY A 315 -4.59 9.40 18.53
CA GLY A 315 -3.27 9.98 18.77
C GLY A 315 -2.13 9.28 18.05
N TYR A 316 -2.40 8.37 17.12
CA TYR A 316 -1.35 7.66 16.36
C TYR A 316 -0.85 8.46 15.16
N GLU A 317 -1.74 9.11 14.43
CA GLU A 317 -1.46 9.86 13.22
C GLU A 317 -1.49 11.37 13.44
N PRO A 318 -0.35 12.05 13.70
CA PRO A 318 -0.34 13.49 13.96
C PRO A 318 -0.81 14.30 12.74
N PRO A 319 -1.35 15.52 12.95
CA PRO A 319 -1.81 16.37 11.85
C PRO A 319 -0.75 16.60 10.78
N ALA A 320 -1.08 16.28 9.54
CA ALA A 320 -0.21 16.52 8.40
C ALA A 320 -0.26 17.97 7.93
N ASN A 321 0.87 18.44 7.38
CA ASN A 321 0.88 19.66 6.61
C ASN A 321 0.66 19.39 5.12
N GLN A 322 0.37 20.44 4.36
CA GLN A 322 0.05 20.33 2.94
C GLN A 322 1.29 20.16 2.04
N SER A 323 2.50 19.89 2.59
CA SER A 323 3.64 19.48 1.78
C SER A 323 3.46 18.10 1.15
N LEU A 324 2.60 17.26 1.75
CA LEU A 324 2.34 15.85 1.44
C LEU A 324 3.52 14.91 1.76
N LEU A 325 4.62 15.44 2.24
CA LEU A 325 5.83 14.67 2.60
C LEU A 325 5.75 14.24 4.07
N PRO A 326 5.94 12.95 4.39
CA PRO A 326 6.03 12.48 5.77
C PRO A 326 7.28 13.10 6.45
N PRO A 327 7.10 13.84 7.57
CA PRO A 327 8.18 14.64 8.14
C PRO A 327 9.39 13.80 8.60
N GLU A 328 9.16 12.63 9.18
CA GLU A 328 10.23 11.76 9.69
C GLU A 328 11.14 11.27 8.56
N LEU A 329 10.58 10.92 7.42
CA LEU A 329 11.31 10.38 6.28
C LEU A 329 11.94 11.48 5.42
N ASN A 330 11.30 12.66 5.40
CA ASN A 330 11.63 13.74 4.46
C ASN A 330 12.14 15.03 5.12
N LYS A 331 12.53 15.00 6.39
CA LYS A 331 12.96 16.20 7.16
C LYS A 331 13.97 17.09 6.42
N LYS A 332 14.93 16.49 5.74
CA LYS A 332 15.95 17.23 4.98
C LYS A 332 15.40 17.97 3.75
N TRP A 333 14.23 17.59 3.26
CA TRP A 333 13.61 18.16 2.05
C TRP A 333 12.62 19.28 2.36
N LEU A 334 11.99 19.23 3.54
CA LEU A 334 10.92 20.14 3.93
C LEU A 334 11.39 21.59 4.07
N ASN A 335 10.54 22.53 3.64
CA ASN A 335 10.74 23.95 3.82
C ASN A 335 9.84 24.50 4.95
N PRO A 336 10.37 24.70 6.17
CA PRO A 336 9.59 25.15 7.32
C PRO A 336 8.91 26.52 7.12
N SER A 337 9.52 27.40 6.31
CA SER A 337 8.96 28.72 6.02
C SER A 337 7.69 28.62 5.18
N LEU A 338 7.66 27.69 4.19
CA LEU A 338 6.45 27.43 3.43
C LEU A 338 5.35 26.81 4.30
N ALA A 339 5.69 25.81 5.11
CA ALA A 339 4.75 25.17 6.03
C ALA A 339 4.12 26.19 7.00
N LYS A 340 4.92 27.13 7.54
CA LYS A 340 4.43 28.21 8.40
C LYS A 340 3.56 29.20 7.63
N LYS A 341 3.97 29.62 6.42
CA LYS A 341 3.24 30.62 5.61
C LYS A 341 1.88 30.13 5.16
N TYR A 342 1.77 28.86 4.77
CA TYR A 342 0.58 28.24 4.20
C TYR A 342 -0.07 27.24 5.17
N ALA A 343 0.10 27.42 6.48
CA ALA A 343 -0.55 26.56 7.46
C ALA A 343 -2.08 26.60 7.33
N TYR A 344 -2.68 25.44 7.09
CA TYR A 344 -4.13 25.25 7.07
C TYR A 344 -4.62 24.85 8.46
N ASN A 345 -4.44 25.77 9.42
CA ASN A 345 -5.00 25.62 10.77
C ASN A 345 -6.52 25.73 10.72
N TYR A 346 -7.22 24.96 11.53
CA TYR A 346 -8.68 24.97 11.62
C TYR A 346 -9.23 26.39 11.80
N ASN A 347 -9.95 26.89 10.82
CA ASN A 347 -10.50 28.23 10.79
C ASN A 347 -11.78 28.28 9.91
N PRO A 348 -12.93 27.89 10.45
CA PRO A 348 -14.19 27.90 9.71
C PRO A 348 -14.60 29.28 9.17
N LYS A 349 -14.19 30.37 9.87
CA LYS A 349 -14.49 31.74 9.39
C LYS A 349 -13.72 32.05 8.10
N LYS A 350 -12.42 31.67 8.06
CA LYS A 350 -11.61 31.84 6.85
C LYS A 350 -12.09 30.94 5.72
N ALA A 351 -12.51 29.71 6.04
CA ALA A 351 -13.11 28.81 5.07
C ALA A 351 -14.37 29.42 4.43
N LEU A 352 -15.27 29.96 5.25
CA LEU A 352 -16.48 30.62 4.75
C LEU A 352 -16.16 31.83 3.86
N SER A 353 -15.23 32.70 4.28
CA SER A 353 -14.80 33.85 3.48
C SER A 353 -14.21 33.45 2.12
N LEU A 354 -13.46 32.35 2.04
CA LEU A 354 -12.96 31.80 0.76
C LEU A 354 -14.13 31.33 -0.12
N LEU A 355 -15.13 30.65 0.44
CA LEU A 355 -16.32 30.20 -0.28
C LEU A 355 -17.14 31.37 -0.78
N GLU A 356 -17.33 32.40 0.05
CA GLU A 356 -18.01 33.63 -0.34
C GLU A 356 -17.31 34.36 -1.50
N SER A 357 -15.95 34.35 -1.51
CA SER A 357 -15.16 34.97 -2.57
C SER A 357 -15.33 34.30 -3.95
N ILE A 358 -15.96 33.13 -4.00
CA ILE A 358 -16.24 32.37 -5.23
C ILE A 358 -17.75 32.16 -5.46
N GLY A 359 -18.59 32.96 -4.80
CA GLY A 359 -20.02 33.03 -5.07
C GLY A 359 -20.92 32.14 -4.23
N TYR A 360 -20.36 31.44 -3.23
CA TYR A 360 -21.21 30.73 -2.24
C TYR A 360 -21.62 31.68 -1.12
N HIS A 361 -22.78 31.44 -0.53
CA HIS A 361 -23.27 32.23 0.61
C HIS A 361 -24.19 31.40 1.50
N LYS A 362 -24.31 31.78 2.76
CA LYS A 362 -25.25 31.15 3.67
C LYS A 362 -26.69 31.67 3.46
N LYS A 363 -27.64 30.72 3.31
CA LYS A 363 -29.08 30.96 3.25
C LYS A 363 -29.79 29.93 4.13
N ASN A 364 -30.51 30.39 5.15
CA ASN A 364 -31.24 29.52 6.10
C ASN A 364 -30.33 28.40 6.71
N GLY A 365 -29.10 28.74 7.09
CA GLY A 365 -28.13 27.78 7.65
C GLY A 365 -27.41 26.92 6.63
N GLN A 366 -27.85 26.89 5.39
CA GLN A 366 -27.25 26.13 4.30
C GLN A 366 -26.24 26.96 3.51
N LEU A 367 -25.13 26.37 3.07
CA LEU A 367 -24.25 26.99 2.08
C LEU A 367 -24.81 26.72 0.70
N VAL A 368 -25.15 27.79 -0.03
CA VAL A 368 -25.75 27.69 -1.37
C VAL A 368 -24.82 28.32 -2.42
N GLY A 369 -24.80 27.74 -3.61
CA GLY A 369 -24.15 28.32 -4.78
C GLY A 369 -25.01 29.31 -5.54
N ALA A 370 -24.49 29.84 -6.65
CA ALA A 370 -25.22 30.80 -7.52
C ALA A 370 -26.54 30.25 -8.07
N ASN A 371 -26.70 28.94 -8.18
CA ASN A 371 -27.92 28.26 -8.60
C ASN A 371 -28.97 28.12 -7.47
N GLY A 372 -28.67 28.62 -6.27
CA GLY A 372 -29.53 28.55 -5.09
C GLY A 372 -29.61 27.15 -4.45
N LYS A 373 -28.89 26.16 -4.97
CA LYS A 373 -28.85 24.80 -4.40
C LYS A 373 -27.83 24.72 -3.29
N GLN A 374 -28.13 23.95 -2.24
CA GLN A 374 -27.21 23.63 -1.16
C GLN A 374 -25.99 22.85 -1.72
N VAL A 375 -24.81 23.22 -1.27
CA VAL A 375 -23.59 22.42 -1.52
C VAL A 375 -23.74 21.08 -0.82
N SER A 376 -23.72 20.00 -1.60
CA SER A 376 -23.84 18.63 -1.10
C SER A 376 -22.95 17.70 -1.93
N PHE A 377 -22.32 16.73 -1.26
CA PHE A 377 -21.55 15.68 -1.94
C PHE A 377 -21.44 14.41 -1.08
N THR A 378 -21.13 13.29 -1.73
CA THR A 378 -20.81 12.03 -1.07
C THR A 378 -19.33 11.98 -0.67
N LEU A 379 -19.05 11.41 0.50
CA LEU A 379 -17.73 11.10 1.01
C LEU A 379 -17.70 9.61 1.35
N GLU A 380 -16.78 8.87 0.76
CA GLU A 380 -16.69 7.43 0.89
C GLU A 380 -15.37 6.95 1.50
N CYS A 381 -15.40 5.81 2.13
CA CYS A 381 -14.26 4.99 2.53
C CYS A 381 -14.66 3.52 2.57
N PRO A 382 -13.70 2.58 2.58
CA PRO A 382 -14.02 1.16 2.70
C PRO A 382 -14.82 0.81 3.95
N THR A 383 -15.80 -0.08 3.81
CA THR A 383 -16.54 -0.62 4.96
C THR A 383 -15.58 -1.36 5.91
N GLY A 384 -15.82 -1.24 7.21
CA GLY A 384 -15.02 -1.91 8.25
C GLY A 384 -13.75 -1.17 8.67
N TRP A 385 -13.36 -0.09 7.98
CA TRP A 385 -12.25 0.78 8.35
C TRP A 385 -12.73 1.82 9.36
N THR A 386 -12.68 1.46 10.62
CA THR A 386 -13.36 2.20 11.70
C THR A 386 -12.74 3.55 12.00
N ASP A 387 -11.44 3.71 11.80
CA ASP A 387 -10.67 4.95 11.80
C ASP A 387 -11.22 5.95 10.75
N TYR A 388 -11.23 5.56 9.48
CA TYR A 388 -11.74 6.41 8.38
C TYR A 388 -13.24 6.72 8.52
N ILE A 389 -14.05 5.78 8.99
CA ILE A 389 -15.48 6.01 9.27
C ILE A 389 -15.64 7.08 10.34
N GLN A 390 -14.82 7.05 11.40
CA GLN A 390 -14.82 8.06 12.45
C GLN A 390 -14.33 9.42 11.93
N ASP A 391 -13.31 9.43 11.10
CA ASP A 391 -12.80 10.65 10.45
C ASP A 391 -13.84 11.29 9.54
N MET A 392 -14.55 10.49 8.74
CA MET A 392 -15.67 10.98 7.93
C MET A 392 -16.76 11.62 8.77
N ALA A 393 -17.06 11.07 9.95
CA ALA A 393 -18.05 11.66 10.86
C ALA A 393 -17.58 13.04 11.39
N ILE A 394 -16.30 13.17 11.72
CA ILE A 394 -15.69 14.44 12.14
C ILE A 394 -15.74 15.46 10.99
N ILE A 395 -15.34 15.06 9.78
CA ILE A 395 -15.38 15.91 8.56
C ILE A 395 -16.82 16.36 8.27
N GLN A 396 -17.78 15.43 8.33
CA GLN A 396 -19.20 15.74 8.12
C GLN A 396 -19.69 16.80 9.13
N GLY A 397 -19.36 16.62 10.43
CA GLY A 397 -19.71 17.55 11.49
C GLY A 397 -19.09 18.95 11.32
N ASP A 398 -17.82 19.00 10.89
CA ASP A 398 -17.12 20.27 10.64
C ASP A 398 -17.70 21.02 9.43
N LEU A 399 -17.98 20.32 8.35
CA LEU A 399 -18.52 20.92 7.12
C LEU A 399 -20.00 21.33 7.29
N ALA A 400 -20.76 20.64 8.14
CA ALA A 400 -22.11 21.02 8.51
C ALA A 400 -22.17 22.41 9.20
N LYS A 401 -21.13 22.79 9.96
CA LYS A 401 -21.00 24.14 10.56
C LYS A 401 -20.95 25.26 9.50
N LEU A 402 -20.46 24.92 8.31
CA LEU A 402 -20.48 25.84 7.15
C LEU A 402 -21.79 25.77 6.35
N GLY A 403 -22.67 24.81 6.65
CA GLY A 403 -23.92 24.57 5.91
C GLY A 403 -23.76 23.67 4.69
N ILE A 404 -22.61 22.98 4.58
CA ILE A 404 -22.35 21.96 3.55
C ILE A 404 -22.96 20.63 4.01
N LYS A 405 -23.68 19.95 3.12
CA LYS A 405 -24.24 18.62 3.38
C LYS A 405 -23.27 17.54 2.85
N VAL A 406 -22.65 16.78 3.74
CA VAL A 406 -21.88 15.60 3.38
C VAL A 406 -22.72 14.36 3.62
N ILE A 407 -22.73 13.44 2.64
CA ILE A 407 -23.39 12.13 2.72
C ILE A 407 -22.26 11.10 2.79
N THR A 408 -22.18 10.38 3.90
CA THR A 408 -21.14 9.36 4.09
C THR A 408 -21.59 8.02 3.53
N GLU A 409 -20.71 7.34 2.80
CA GLU A 409 -20.93 6.02 2.23
C GLU A 409 -19.76 5.10 2.58
N THR A 410 -20.05 3.81 2.82
CA THR A 410 -19.04 2.79 3.15
C THR A 410 -19.20 1.57 2.25
N PRO A 411 -18.82 1.66 0.97
CA PRO A 411 -18.87 0.54 0.04
C PRO A 411 -17.89 -0.58 0.46
N SER A 412 -17.98 -1.72 -0.20
CA SER A 412 -16.97 -2.77 -0.04
C SER A 412 -15.59 -2.26 -0.47
N VAL A 413 -14.52 -2.82 0.08
CA VAL A 413 -13.13 -2.45 -0.29
C VAL A 413 -12.94 -2.45 -1.81
N ALA A 414 -13.38 -3.52 -2.49
CA ALA A 414 -13.25 -3.63 -3.94
C ALA A 414 -14.05 -2.57 -4.72
N THR A 415 -15.22 -2.16 -4.19
CA THR A 415 -16.04 -1.10 -4.81
C THR A 415 -15.39 0.26 -4.62
N ASP A 416 -14.96 0.57 -3.40
CA ASP A 416 -14.28 1.83 -3.06
C ASP A 416 -13.02 2.03 -3.93
N TYR A 417 -12.17 1.01 -4.02
CA TYR A 417 -10.98 1.06 -4.85
C TYR A 417 -11.31 1.28 -6.32
N ASN A 418 -12.29 0.55 -6.85
CA ASN A 418 -12.72 0.74 -8.23
C ASN A 418 -13.25 2.17 -8.48
N ASP A 419 -14.04 2.71 -7.57
CA ASP A 419 -14.65 4.04 -7.72
C ASP A 419 -13.58 5.14 -7.64
N VAL A 420 -12.64 5.04 -6.71
CA VAL A 420 -11.51 5.97 -6.59
C VAL A 420 -10.60 5.89 -7.83
N GLU A 421 -10.18 4.70 -8.23
CA GLU A 421 -9.30 4.51 -9.37
C GLU A 421 -9.92 4.96 -10.70
N THR A 422 -11.19 4.65 -10.92
CA THR A 422 -11.87 5.00 -12.17
C THR A 422 -12.49 6.40 -12.14
N GLY A 423 -12.50 7.10 -10.99
CA GLY A 423 -13.03 8.46 -10.85
C GLY A 423 -14.55 8.52 -10.78
N HIS A 424 -15.20 7.48 -10.32
CA HIS A 424 -16.65 7.44 -10.13
C HIS A 424 -17.11 7.96 -8.76
N TYR A 425 -16.22 8.52 -7.97
CA TYR A 425 -16.48 9.14 -6.68
C TYR A 425 -16.66 10.67 -6.75
N GLN A 426 -17.08 11.30 -5.66
CA GLN A 426 -17.09 12.76 -5.47
C GLN A 426 -15.98 13.18 -4.50
N ALA A 427 -15.95 12.60 -3.32
CA ALA A 427 -14.89 12.71 -2.33
C ALA A 427 -14.64 11.34 -1.69
N ALA A 428 -13.38 11.03 -1.37
CA ALA A 428 -13.00 9.77 -0.76
C ALA A 428 -11.87 9.99 0.26
N MET A 429 -11.84 9.15 1.29
CA MET A 429 -10.66 9.01 2.14
C MET A 429 -9.59 8.23 1.36
N VAL A 430 -8.38 8.76 1.32
CA VAL A 430 -7.24 8.11 0.65
C VAL A 430 -6.02 8.14 1.55
N TYR A 431 -5.10 7.22 1.34
CA TYR A 431 -3.82 7.15 2.04
C TYR A 431 -2.65 7.16 1.07
N GLY A 432 -1.48 7.50 1.57
CA GLY A 432 -0.25 7.49 0.80
C GLY A 432 0.68 6.36 1.21
N TRP A 433 1.85 6.31 0.57
CA TRP A 433 2.86 5.29 0.78
C TRP A 433 4.03 5.79 1.63
N THR A 434 4.74 4.88 2.27
CA THR A 434 5.96 5.19 3.01
C THR A 434 7.10 5.38 2.03
N GLU A 435 7.50 6.65 1.80
CA GLU A 435 8.54 7.02 0.83
C GLU A 435 9.54 8.03 1.40
N SER A 436 10.81 7.71 1.29
CA SER A 436 11.92 8.57 1.75
C SER A 436 12.43 9.55 0.68
N ASN A 437 11.97 9.41 -0.55
CA ASN A 437 12.34 10.29 -1.66
C ASN A 437 11.13 11.10 -2.14
N PRO A 438 11.17 12.44 -2.07
CA PRO A 438 10.06 13.31 -2.47
C PRO A 438 9.57 13.11 -3.91
N TYR A 439 10.45 12.63 -4.81
CA TYR A 439 10.05 12.37 -6.19
C TYR A 439 8.82 11.46 -6.25
N TYR A 440 8.86 10.33 -5.55
CA TYR A 440 7.79 9.33 -5.64
C TYR A 440 6.47 9.87 -5.08
N VAL A 441 6.52 10.66 -3.98
CA VAL A 441 5.32 11.28 -3.42
C VAL A 441 4.68 12.26 -4.42
N TYR A 442 5.48 13.14 -5.03
CA TYR A 442 4.96 14.13 -5.97
C TYR A 442 4.60 13.56 -7.34
N ASP A 443 5.35 12.57 -7.82
CA ASP A 443 5.00 11.85 -9.05
C ASP A 443 3.67 11.13 -8.89
N TYR A 444 3.47 10.51 -7.75
CA TYR A 444 2.28 9.76 -7.42
C TYR A 444 1.03 10.64 -7.28
N ILE A 445 1.11 11.78 -6.58
CA ILE A 445 -0.04 12.64 -6.28
C ILE A 445 -0.24 13.74 -7.35
N MET A 446 0.82 14.28 -7.94
CA MET A 446 0.71 15.49 -8.77
C MET A 446 1.10 15.30 -10.24
N SER A 447 1.62 14.14 -10.64
CA SER A 447 1.96 13.89 -12.04
C SER A 447 0.73 13.52 -12.86
N SER A 448 0.51 14.22 -13.97
CA SER A 448 -0.55 13.82 -14.91
C SER A 448 -0.29 12.48 -15.60
N SER A 449 0.95 11.97 -15.59
CA SER A 449 1.28 10.63 -16.09
C SER A 449 0.81 9.50 -15.17
N ALA A 450 0.57 9.80 -13.89
CA ALA A 450 0.00 8.86 -12.93
C ALA A 450 -1.53 8.87 -12.95
N SER A 451 -2.15 9.81 -13.66
CA SER A 451 -3.61 9.96 -13.77
C SER A 451 -4.18 9.28 -15.02
N ALA A 452 -5.49 9.06 -15.03
CA ALA A 452 -6.24 8.54 -16.17
C ALA A 452 -7.56 9.35 -16.36
N PRO A 453 -8.15 9.34 -17.56
CA PRO A 453 -9.51 9.85 -17.77
C PRO A 453 -10.54 9.15 -16.86
N VAL A 454 -11.61 9.84 -16.49
CA VAL A 454 -12.73 9.23 -15.77
C VAL A 454 -13.26 8.02 -16.56
N GLY A 455 -13.50 6.92 -15.88
CA GLY A 455 -13.87 5.63 -16.48
C GLY A 455 -12.67 4.72 -16.82
N GLN A 456 -11.45 5.22 -16.63
CA GLN A 456 -10.22 4.42 -16.75
C GLN A 456 -9.49 4.40 -15.42
N ALA A 457 -9.00 3.23 -15.02
CA ALA A 457 -8.29 3.08 -13.77
C ALA A 457 -6.94 3.82 -13.80
N THR A 458 -6.66 4.56 -12.73
CA THR A 458 -5.31 4.99 -12.38
C THR A 458 -4.58 3.82 -11.69
N THR A 459 -3.30 3.97 -11.41
CA THR A 459 -2.67 3.13 -10.39
C THR A 459 -3.31 3.44 -9.04
N PHE A 460 -3.51 2.43 -8.21
CA PHE A 460 -4.17 2.56 -6.91
C PHE A 460 -3.68 3.77 -6.11
N ASN A 461 -4.59 4.66 -5.73
CA ASN A 461 -4.36 5.94 -5.08
C ASN A 461 -3.42 6.93 -5.81
N ALA A 462 -2.94 6.63 -7.02
CA ALA A 462 -2.06 7.54 -7.76
C ALA A 462 -2.88 8.56 -8.55
N ASN A 463 -2.76 9.82 -8.19
CA ASN A 463 -3.46 10.96 -8.81
C ASN A 463 -4.92 10.61 -9.21
N SER A 464 -5.61 9.92 -8.31
CA SER A 464 -7.00 9.51 -8.48
C SER A 464 -7.95 10.72 -8.49
N GLU A 465 -7.52 11.83 -7.92
CA GLU A 465 -8.18 13.13 -7.96
C GLU A 465 -8.13 13.79 -9.35
N ARG A 466 -7.32 13.29 -10.28
CA ARG A 466 -7.11 13.84 -11.62
C ARG A 466 -6.51 15.25 -11.61
N PHE A 467 -5.58 15.49 -10.70
CA PHE A 467 -4.83 16.74 -10.66
C PHE A 467 -3.97 16.89 -11.91
N ASN A 468 -4.09 18.03 -12.57
CA ASN A 468 -3.28 18.36 -13.75
C ASN A 468 -2.75 19.78 -13.63
N ASN A 469 -1.44 19.91 -13.45
CA ASN A 469 -0.75 21.18 -13.36
C ASN A 469 0.54 21.13 -14.20
N PRO A 470 0.62 21.88 -15.31
CA PRO A 470 1.79 21.86 -16.20
C PRO A 470 3.10 22.23 -15.50
N ALA A 471 3.07 23.14 -14.50
CA ALA A 471 4.27 23.51 -13.75
C ALA A 471 4.73 22.37 -12.85
N ALA A 472 3.81 21.64 -12.20
CA ALA A 472 4.13 20.45 -11.42
C ALA A 472 4.73 19.37 -12.30
N ASN A 473 4.11 19.06 -13.43
CA ASN A 473 4.62 18.06 -14.38
C ASN A 473 6.05 18.39 -14.87
N LYS A 474 6.31 19.66 -15.17
CA LYS A 474 7.65 20.12 -15.57
C LYS A 474 8.66 19.94 -14.44
N LEU A 475 8.32 20.35 -13.21
CA LEU A 475 9.20 20.23 -12.06
C LEU A 475 9.48 18.77 -11.68
N ILE A 476 8.49 17.89 -11.76
CA ILE A 476 8.66 16.44 -11.51
C ILE A 476 9.63 15.85 -12.56
N ALA A 477 9.47 16.21 -13.83
CA ALA A 477 10.39 15.77 -14.89
C ALA A 477 11.82 16.33 -14.69
N GLU A 478 11.96 17.58 -14.25
CA GLU A 478 13.28 18.17 -13.92
C GLU A 478 13.91 17.50 -12.68
N LEU A 479 13.11 17.16 -11.67
CA LEU A 479 13.55 16.43 -10.49
C LEU A 479 14.08 15.04 -10.88
N ALA A 480 13.37 14.36 -11.77
CA ALA A 480 13.78 13.07 -12.30
C ALA A 480 15.09 13.13 -13.10
N ALA A 481 15.37 14.26 -13.78
CA ALA A 481 16.51 14.40 -14.68
C ALA A 481 17.81 14.84 -13.98
N THR A 482 17.79 15.19 -12.68
CA THR A 482 18.96 15.77 -11.99
C THR A 482 19.46 14.93 -10.84
N THR A 483 20.80 14.80 -10.73
CA THR A 483 21.51 14.23 -9.57
C THR A 483 22.08 15.34 -8.66
N ASN A 484 21.97 16.62 -9.05
CA ASN A 484 22.46 17.75 -8.25
C ASN A 484 21.52 18.00 -7.07
N VAL A 485 21.99 17.70 -5.87
CA VAL A 485 21.22 17.78 -4.62
C VAL A 485 20.69 19.20 -4.36
N ALA A 486 21.47 20.26 -4.61
CA ALA A 486 21.02 21.64 -4.42
C ALA A 486 19.85 21.97 -5.38
N LYS A 487 19.96 21.54 -6.64
CA LYS A 487 18.87 21.68 -7.63
C LYS A 487 17.63 20.87 -7.23
N GLN A 488 17.81 19.65 -6.71
CA GLN A 488 16.70 18.83 -6.20
C GLN A 488 15.96 19.56 -5.08
N HIS A 489 16.66 20.14 -4.10
CA HIS A 489 16.04 20.93 -3.02
C HIS A 489 15.25 22.13 -3.54
N GLN A 490 15.80 22.86 -4.53
CA GLN A 490 15.09 23.99 -5.15
C GLN A 490 13.79 23.53 -5.83
N ILE A 491 13.84 22.41 -6.56
CA ILE A 491 12.66 21.84 -7.25
C ILE A 491 11.63 21.35 -6.24
N VAL A 492 12.06 20.60 -5.22
CA VAL A 492 11.17 20.10 -4.16
C VAL A 492 10.46 21.26 -3.46
N THR A 493 11.18 22.35 -3.12
CA THR A 493 10.56 23.56 -2.55
C THR A 493 9.49 24.19 -3.46
N GLN A 494 9.67 24.15 -4.79
CA GLN A 494 8.65 24.63 -5.72
C GLN A 494 7.44 23.68 -5.80
N LEU A 495 7.66 22.38 -5.75
CA LEU A 495 6.59 21.37 -5.68
C LEU A 495 5.80 21.49 -4.38
N GLU A 496 6.48 21.66 -3.23
CA GLU A 496 5.82 21.98 -1.96
C GLU A 496 4.91 23.22 -2.10
N LYS A 497 5.42 24.29 -2.69
CA LYS A 497 4.63 25.52 -2.90
C LYS A 497 3.40 25.25 -3.76
N ILE A 498 3.51 24.45 -4.82
CA ILE A 498 2.36 24.07 -5.64
C ILE A 498 1.36 23.28 -4.78
N SER A 499 1.82 22.28 -4.03
CA SER A 499 0.95 21.49 -3.14
C SER A 499 0.22 22.39 -2.13
N PHE A 500 0.93 23.31 -1.46
CA PHE A 500 0.31 24.25 -0.53
C PHE A 500 -0.70 25.19 -1.18
N THR A 501 -0.45 25.64 -2.42
CA THR A 501 -1.30 26.67 -3.06
C THR A 501 -2.42 26.07 -3.92
N GLN A 502 -2.25 24.90 -4.48
CA GLN A 502 -3.22 24.24 -5.35
C GLN A 502 -4.08 23.18 -4.63
N VAL A 503 -3.59 22.68 -3.49
CA VAL A 503 -4.30 21.67 -2.68
C VAL A 503 -4.83 20.52 -3.56
N PRO A 504 -3.97 19.70 -4.17
CA PRO A 504 -4.40 18.56 -4.99
C PRO A 504 -5.31 17.61 -4.20
N ILE A 505 -4.89 17.26 -2.99
CA ILE A 505 -5.68 16.58 -1.95
C ILE A 505 -5.62 17.40 -0.66
N VAL A 506 -6.56 17.21 0.25
CA VAL A 506 -6.53 17.85 1.58
C VAL A 506 -5.84 16.91 2.55
N ALA A 507 -4.56 17.16 2.85
CA ALA A 507 -3.83 16.39 3.84
C ALA A 507 -4.47 16.55 5.23
N LEU A 508 -4.82 15.45 5.90
CA LEU A 508 -5.49 15.43 7.19
C LEU A 508 -4.48 15.13 8.31
N VAL A 509 -3.95 13.92 8.33
CA VAL A 509 -2.99 13.43 9.31
C VAL A 509 -1.85 12.72 8.59
N SER A 510 -0.69 12.55 9.24
CA SER A 510 0.39 11.73 8.71
C SER A 510 -0.01 10.28 8.87
N GLY A 511 -0.20 9.56 7.77
CA GLY A 511 -0.64 8.18 7.80
C GLY A 511 0.35 7.28 8.55
N ALA A 512 -0.13 6.20 9.11
CA ALA A 512 0.68 5.19 9.79
C ALA A 512 0.80 3.92 8.95
N ALA A 513 1.98 3.31 8.94
CA ALA A 513 2.11 1.93 8.53
C ALA A 513 1.77 1.06 9.74
N TRP A 514 0.48 0.69 9.88
CA TRP A 514 -0.02 -0.12 10.98
C TRP A 514 0.76 -1.43 11.08
N ASN A 515 1.27 -1.76 12.26
CA ASN A 515 2.00 -2.99 12.50
C ASN A 515 1.99 -3.35 13.99
N GLU A 516 1.12 -4.24 14.35
CA GLU A 516 1.08 -4.93 15.62
C GLU A 516 1.81 -6.26 15.48
N TYR A 517 2.68 -6.57 16.41
CA TYR A 517 3.43 -7.84 16.38
C TYR A 517 3.67 -8.41 17.75
N GLN A 518 3.97 -9.71 17.80
CA GLN A 518 4.34 -10.36 19.05
C GLN A 518 5.70 -11.05 18.96
N THR A 519 6.33 -11.16 20.13
CA THR A 519 7.66 -11.79 20.28
C THR A 519 7.61 -13.12 21.03
N ASN A 520 6.43 -13.74 21.20
CA ASN A 520 6.31 -15.07 21.83
C ASN A 520 6.94 -16.19 20.99
N HIS A 521 6.89 -16.06 19.67
CA HIS A 521 7.34 -17.10 18.74
C HIS A 521 8.56 -16.69 17.93
N TYR A 522 8.60 -15.43 17.52
CA TYR A 522 9.65 -14.88 16.68
C TYR A 522 10.13 -13.53 17.20
N VAL A 523 11.44 -13.32 17.15
CA VAL A 523 12.12 -12.04 17.43
C VAL A 523 12.88 -11.58 16.19
N GLY A 524 13.34 -10.34 16.19
CA GLY A 524 14.05 -9.74 15.06
C GLY A 524 13.18 -8.82 14.20
N TRP A 525 11.99 -8.48 14.66
CA TRP A 525 11.10 -7.52 14.03
C TRP A 525 11.75 -6.14 13.88
N PRO A 526 11.43 -5.39 12.82
CA PRO A 526 11.81 -3.99 12.74
C PRO A 526 11.12 -3.18 13.82
N THR A 527 11.80 -2.16 14.33
CA THR A 527 11.32 -1.31 15.42
C THR A 527 11.80 0.12 15.23
N ALA A 528 11.25 1.07 15.98
CA ALA A 528 11.73 2.46 15.99
C ALA A 528 13.23 2.59 16.33
N LYS A 529 13.79 1.65 17.12
CA LYS A 529 15.22 1.61 17.47
C LYS A 529 16.08 0.90 16.43
N ASN A 530 15.49 0.06 15.60
CA ASN A 530 16.17 -0.69 14.54
C ASN A 530 15.28 -0.74 13.29
N PRO A 531 15.13 0.38 12.57
CA PRO A 531 14.19 0.52 11.45
C PRO A 531 14.81 0.02 10.12
N TYR A 532 15.16 -1.25 10.05
CA TYR A 532 15.84 -1.85 8.90
C TYR A 532 14.91 -2.20 7.72
N ALA A 533 13.60 -2.06 7.89
CA ALA A 533 12.58 -2.34 6.89
C ALA A 533 11.25 -1.65 7.26
N ASN A 534 10.36 -1.42 6.30
CA ASN A 534 8.95 -1.24 6.60
C ASN A 534 8.45 -2.52 7.32
N PRO A 535 7.80 -2.39 8.49
CA PRO A 535 7.44 -3.55 9.30
C PRO A 535 6.34 -4.43 8.71
N GLN A 536 5.50 -3.88 7.84
CA GLN A 536 4.32 -4.56 7.28
C GLN A 536 4.72 -5.69 6.32
N LEU A 537 4.23 -6.89 6.60
CA LEU A 537 4.51 -8.08 5.78
C LEU A 537 3.74 -8.12 4.45
N SER A 538 2.79 -7.23 4.25
CA SER A 538 2.09 -7.00 2.97
C SER A 538 2.89 -6.15 1.97
N THR A 539 4.07 -5.66 2.34
CA THR A 539 4.92 -4.81 1.48
C THR A 539 6.10 -5.60 0.89
N ILE A 540 6.75 -5.04 -0.13
CA ILE A 540 7.95 -5.64 -0.72
C ILE A 540 9.04 -5.92 0.34
N ASN A 541 9.09 -5.14 1.43
CA ASN A 541 10.04 -5.37 2.53
C ASN A 541 9.77 -6.63 3.36
N ALA A 542 8.71 -7.38 3.11
CA ALA A 542 8.48 -8.69 3.72
C ALA A 542 9.69 -9.64 3.56
N LEU A 543 10.41 -9.57 2.42
CA LEU A 543 11.65 -10.33 2.20
C LEU A 543 12.75 -9.94 3.19
N LEU A 544 12.88 -8.66 3.51
CA LEU A 544 13.84 -8.19 4.52
C LEU A 544 13.44 -8.68 5.90
N VAL A 545 12.18 -8.51 6.29
CA VAL A 545 11.68 -8.92 7.61
C VAL A 545 11.85 -10.42 7.81
N ILE A 546 11.38 -11.25 6.88
CA ILE A 546 11.40 -12.71 7.03
C ILE A 546 12.83 -13.29 7.14
N THR A 547 13.82 -12.63 6.52
CA THR A 547 15.23 -13.03 6.63
C THR A 547 15.88 -12.65 7.97
N HIS A 548 15.26 -11.75 8.73
CA HIS A 548 15.72 -11.30 10.05
C HIS A 548 15.01 -12.02 11.20
N LEU A 549 13.80 -12.56 10.99
CA LEU A 549 13.06 -13.25 12.04
C LEU A 549 13.80 -14.51 12.52
N ARG A 550 13.81 -14.70 13.83
CA ARG A 550 14.42 -15.86 14.51
C ARG A 550 13.42 -16.42 15.51
N PRO A 551 13.30 -17.75 15.62
CA PRO A 551 12.44 -18.36 16.63
C PRO A 551 12.96 -18.03 18.03
N VAL A 552 12.06 -17.83 18.96
CA VAL A 552 12.37 -17.74 20.40
C VAL A 552 12.88 -19.10 20.85
N LYS A 553 13.95 -19.12 21.62
CA LYS A 553 14.58 -20.34 22.14
C LYS A 553 13.74 -21.00 23.22
#